data_8ca88f2c1c8ac47caf11c7131ba25cdc
#
_entry.id   8ca88f2c1c8ac47caf11c7131ba25cdc
#
_cell.length_a   1.000
_cell.length_b   1.000
_cell.length_c   1.000
_cell.angle_alpha   90.00
_cell.angle_beta   90.00
_cell.angle_gamma   90.00
#
_symmetry.space_group_name_H-M   'P 1'
#
loop_
_entity.id
_entity.type
_entity.pdbx_description
1 polymer ?
#
loop_
_entity_poly.entity_id
_entity_poly.type
_entity_poly.pdbx_seq_one_letter_code
_entity_poly.pdbx_strand_id
1 'polypeptide(L)'
;THYLTYQMLEGFLPRELIKTCRAPNGSSARYDALINGEVDATTLTEPYLSLAEKNGCRVIIEGMYHGTEVASDDVDAETYAAFNRAVKKAVQLINANKRKYMQYFIDRHKGQHPGIETLTVDDFRLSRLQMVDPAPIPEEELRRTYEWMRSWGMIEELSPDVLVDVHRQQVAHEVSAQ
;
A
#
# COMPACT_ATOMS: atom_id res chain seq x y z
N THR A 1 3.68 -5.12 3.20
CA THR A 1 5.08 -4.71 2.92
C THR A 1 6.03 -5.90 2.79
N HIS A 2 5.94 -6.95 3.63
CA HIS A 2 6.83 -8.11 3.58
C HIS A 2 6.84 -8.79 2.21
N TYR A 3 5.67 -9.14 1.68
CA TYR A 3 5.53 -9.74 0.36
C TYR A 3 6.02 -8.83 -0.76
N LEU A 4 5.70 -7.54 -0.68
CA LEU A 4 6.14 -6.55 -1.66
C LEU A 4 7.67 -6.46 -1.70
N THR A 5 8.36 -6.57 -0.56
CA THR A 5 9.82 -6.60 -0.50
C THR A 5 10.38 -7.78 -1.31
N TYR A 6 9.82 -8.97 -1.14
CA TYR A 6 10.24 -10.14 -1.93
C TYR A 6 9.97 -9.96 -3.42
N GLN A 7 8.79 -9.46 -3.79
CA GLN A 7 8.44 -9.20 -5.19
C GLN A 7 9.39 -8.20 -5.85
N MET A 8 9.75 -7.13 -5.13
CA MET A 8 10.67 -6.11 -5.65
C MET A 8 12.09 -6.63 -5.83
N LEU A 9 12.53 -7.56 -4.98
CA LEU A 9 13.90 -8.09 -5.02
C LEU A 9 14.04 -9.33 -5.92
N GLU A 10 12.94 -10.04 -6.17
CA GLU A 10 12.92 -11.18 -7.09
C GLU A 10 13.33 -10.74 -8.50
N GLY A 11 14.26 -11.42 -9.12
CA GLY A 11 14.83 -11.04 -10.41
C GLY A 11 16.07 -10.15 -10.34
N PHE A 12 16.36 -9.55 -9.18
CA PHE A 12 17.62 -8.82 -8.93
C PHE A 12 18.57 -9.62 -8.04
N LEU A 13 18.00 -10.38 -7.09
CA LEU A 13 18.77 -11.21 -6.17
C LEU A 13 18.24 -12.64 -6.17
N PRO A 14 19.13 -13.64 -6.08
CA PRO A 14 18.74 -15.02 -5.79
C PRO A 14 17.97 -15.08 -4.46
N ARG A 15 16.95 -15.93 -4.38
CA ARG A 15 16.07 -16.04 -3.20
C ARG A 15 16.84 -16.31 -1.91
N GLU A 16 17.86 -17.15 -1.97
CA GLU A 16 18.71 -17.54 -0.83
C GLU A 16 19.55 -16.38 -0.28
N LEU A 17 19.75 -15.30 -1.04
CA LEU A 17 20.46 -14.11 -0.58
C LEU A 17 19.54 -13.07 0.05
N ILE A 18 18.22 -13.21 -0.09
CA ILE A 18 17.24 -12.30 0.50
C ILE A 18 17.03 -12.71 1.97
N LYS A 19 17.79 -12.08 2.86
CA LYS A 19 17.68 -12.30 4.30
C LYS A 19 16.82 -11.21 4.92
N THR A 20 15.62 -11.59 5.36
CA THR A 20 14.73 -10.67 6.04
C THR A 20 14.85 -10.79 7.55
N CYS A 21 14.87 -9.67 8.23
CA CYS A 21 14.64 -9.59 9.68
C CYS A 21 13.26 -8.98 9.93
N ARG A 22 12.67 -9.35 11.05
CA ARG A 22 11.38 -8.82 11.46
C ARG A 22 11.60 -7.52 12.24
N ALA A 23 11.32 -6.38 11.62
CA ALA A 23 11.23 -5.14 12.36
C ALA A 23 9.97 -5.14 13.26
N PRO A 24 10.06 -4.68 14.51
CA PRO A 24 8.88 -4.47 15.30
C PRO A 24 7.97 -3.43 14.64
N ASN A 25 6.72 -3.67 14.68
CA ASN A 25 5.55 -2.87 14.31
C ASN A 25 5.73 -1.54 13.55
N GLY A 26 5.28 -1.53 12.29
CA GLY A 26 4.96 -0.31 11.55
C GLY A 26 6.11 0.32 10.76
N SER A 27 5.78 1.35 9.98
CA SER A 27 6.74 2.06 9.13
C SER A 27 7.73 2.92 9.93
N SER A 28 7.32 3.42 11.11
CA SER A 28 8.22 4.16 12.02
C SER A 28 9.40 3.30 12.45
N ALA A 29 9.13 2.12 13.03
CA ALA A 29 10.19 1.24 13.50
C ALA A 29 11.13 0.76 12.38
N ARG A 30 10.59 0.54 11.17
CA ARG A 30 11.43 0.20 10.02
C ARG A 30 12.31 1.37 9.57
N TYR A 31 11.79 2.59 9.64
CA TYR A 31 12.56 3.80 9.39
C TYR A 31 13.69 3.95 10.42
N ASP A 32 13.37 3.81 11.71
CA ASP A 32 14.36 3.92 12.79
C ASP A 32 15.47 2.88 12.64
N ALA A 33 15.12 1.62 12.33
CA ALA A 33 16.10 0.56 12.10
C ALA A 33 17.06 0.87 10.94
N LEU A 34 16.55 1.50 9.86
CA LEU A 34 17.39 1.94 8.74
C LEU A 34 18.34 3.07 9.15
N ILE A 35 17.81 4.11 9.83
CA ILE A 35 18.61 5.27 10.23
C ILE A 35 19.67 4.90 11.27
N ASN A 36 19.35 3.96 12.17
CA ASN A 36 20.27 3.44 13.17
C ASN A 36 21.31 2.45 12.60
N GLY A 37 21.21 2.06 11.33
CA GLY A 37 22.12 1.09 10.72
C GLY A 37 21.90 -0.35 11.20
N GLU A 38 20.73 -0.66 11.74
CA GLU A 38 20.36 -2.03 12.17
C GLU A 38 20.03 -2.92 10.98
N VAL A 39 19.65 -2.31 9.85
CA VAL A 39 19.38 -2.97 8.57
C VAL A 39 20.03 -2.20 7.41
N ASP A 40 20.47 -2.91 6.39
CA ASP A 40 21.06 -2.31 5.19
C ASP A 40 20.02 -1.66 4.27
N ALA A 41 18.81 -2.18 4.28
CA ALA A 41 17.68 -1.69 3.49
C ALA A 41 16.34 -2.02 4.15
N THR A 42 15.31 -1.25 3.83
CA THR A 42 13.95 -1.50 4.32
C THR A 42 12.90 -1.05 3.32
N THR A 43 11.70 -1.60 3.44
CA THR A 43 10.53 -1.15 2.66
C THR A 43 9.73 -0.15 3.47
N LEU A 44 9.63 1.06 2.95
CA LEU A 44 8.87 2.16 3.56
C LEU A 44 7.70 2.56 2.67
N THR A 45 6.67 3.06 3.30
CA THR A 45 5.56 3.79 2.68
C THR A 45 5.62 5.25 3.10
N GLU A 46 4.93 6.13 2.38
CA GLU A 46 4.81 7.52 2.81
C GLU A 46 4.11 7.61 4.20
N PRO A 47 4.48 8.57 5.02
CA PRO A 47 5.44 9.65 4.84
C PRO A 47 6.91 9.27 5.15
N TYR A 48 7.17 8.05 5.63
CA TYR A 48 8.52 7.61 6.05
C TYR A 48 9.48 7.44 4.87
N LEU A 49 8.97 7.17 3.66
CA LEU A 49 9.79 7.13 2.46
C LEU A 49 10.40 8.51 2.17
N SER A 50 9.57 9.55 2.11
CA SER A 50 10.05 10.94 1.94
C SER A 50 10.94 11.39 3.10
N LEU A 51 10.64 10.97 4.32
CA LEU A 51 11.49 11.27 5.48
C LEU A 51 12.87 10.62 5.36
N ALA A 52 12.94 9.38 4.90
CA ALA A 52 14.21 8.70 4.67
C ALA A 52 15.04 9.38 3.57
N GLU A 53 14.41 9.78 2.46
CA GLU A 53 15.11 10.55 1.41
C GLU A 53 15.62 11.89 1.91
N LYS A 54 14.83 12.62 2.70
CA LYS A 54 15.24 13.88 3.34
C LYS A 54 16.45 13.71 4.25
N ASN A 55 16.59 12.55 4.89
CA ASN A 55 17.72 12.19 5.74
C ASN A 55 18.86 11.47 4.98
N GLY A 56 18.91 11.59 3.66
CA GLY A 56 20.01 11.13 2.83
C GLY A 56 19.95 9.65 2.42
N CYS A 57 18.87 8.95 2.73
CA CYS A 57 18.67 7.58 2.24
C CYS A 57 18.36 7.59 0.74
N ARG A 58 18.76 6.50 0.09
CA ARG A 58 18.55 6.32 -1.36
C ARG A 58 17.45 5.31 -1.63
N VAL A 59 16.50 5.66 -2.47
CA VAL A 59 15.54 4.70 -3.02
C VAL A 59 16.25 3.79 -4.03
N ILE A 60 16.17 2.48 -3.82
CA ILE A 60 16.79 1.46 -4.69
C ILE A 60 15.76 0.99 -5.70
N ILE A 61 14.53 0.74 -5.23
CA ILE A 61 13.41 0.20 -6.02
C ILE A 61 12.12 0.84 -5.53
N GLU A 62 11.21 1.11 -6.45
CA GLU A 62 9.84 1.55 -6.15
C GLU A 62 8.86 0.49 -6.63
N GLY A 63 7.93 0.13 -5.77
CA GLY A 63 6.80 -0.73 -6.09
C GLY A 63 5.49 -0.04 -5.75
N MET A 64 4.46 -0.33 -6.52
CA MET A 64 3.10 0.11 -6.22
C MET A 64 2.22 -1.10 -5.94
N TYR A 65 1.29 -0.93 -5.02
CA TYR A 65 0.28 -1.92 -4.72
C TYR A 65 -1.07 -1.23 -4.52
N HIS A 66 -2.12 -1.93 -4.81
CA HIS A 66 -3.46 -1.44 -4.54
C HIS A 66 -3.78 -1.58 -3.05
N GLY A 67 -4.28 -0.50 -2.44
CA GLY A 67 -4.95 -0.60 -1.15
C GLY A 67 -6.31 -1.26 -1.36
N THR A 68 -6.70 -2.12 -0.43
CA THR A 68 -8.01 -2.79 -0.46
C THR A 68 -8.81 -2.35 0.75
N GLU A 69 -10.01 -1.87 0.52
CA GLU A 69 -11.00 -1.63 1.57
C GLU A 69 -11.76 -2.93 1.84
N VAL A 70 -11.96 -3.21 3.10
CA VAL A 70 -12.68 -4.39 3.57
C VAL A 70 -13.92 -3.94 4.33
N ALA A 71 -15.07 -4.42 3.92
CA ALA A 71 -16.34 -4.18 4.61
C ALA A 71 -16.79 -5.44 5.36
N SER A 72 -17.47 -5.26 6.50
CA SER A 72 -18.15 -6.35 7.19
C SER A 72 -19.43 -6.76 6.42
N ASP A 73 -19.94 -7.95 6.69
CA ASP A 73 -21.18 -8.45 6.11
C ASP A 73 -22.43 -7.62 6.48
N ASP A 74 -22.32 -6.76 7.51
CA ASP A 74 -23.39 -5.85 7.94
C ASP A 74 -23.52 -4.61 7.05
N VAL A 75 -22.57 -4.36 6.18
CA VAL A 75 -22.61 -3.22 5.25
C VAL A 75 -23.48 -3.59 4.05
N ASP A 76 -24.63 -2.93 3.95
CA ASP A 76 -25.53 -3.12 2.82
C ASP A 76 -24.97 -2.54 1.51
N ALA A 77 -25.52 -3.00 0.38
CA ALA A 77 -25.05 -2.61 -0.95
C ALA A 77 -25.20 -1.10 -1.23
N GLU A 78 -26.24 -0.45 -0.67
CA GLU A 78 -26.45 0.99 -0.87
C GLU A 78 -25.38 1.81 -0.13
N THR A 79 -25.10 1.46 1.11
CA THR A 79 -24.01 2.06 1.92
C THR A 79 -22.66 1.88 1.25
N TYR A 80 -22.37 0.67 0.75
CA TYR A 80 -21.13 0.39 0.02
C TYR A 80 -21.03 1.20 -1.28
N ALA A 81 -22.12 1.30 -2.03
CA ALA A 81 -22.19 2.12 -3.24
C ALA A 81 -21.96 3.62 -2.94
N ALA A 82 -22.56 4.13 -1.87
CA ALA A 82 -22.37 5.52 -1.43
C ALA A 82 -20.91 5.79 -1.05
N PHE A 83 -20.29 4.86 -0.33
CA PHE A 83 -18.86 4.92 0.01
C PHE A 83 -17.99 4.97 -1.26
N ASN A 84 -18.19 4.06 -2.21
CA ASN A 84 -17.43 4.03 -3.45
C ASN A 84 -17.58 5.32 -4.27
N ARG A 85 -18.79 5.89 -4.35
CA ARG A 85 -18.99 7.21 -4.98
C ARG A 85 -18.20 8.31 -4.28
N ALA A 86 -18.16 8.31 -2.96
CA ALA A 86 -17.38 9.28 -2.18
C ALA A 86 -15.88 9.12 -2.42
N VAL A 87 -15.37 7.88 -2.42
CA VAL A 87 -13.96 7.56 -2.72
C VAL A 87 -13.60 8.00 -4.14
N LYS A 88 -14.42 7.68 -5.13
CA LYS A 88 -14.22 8.10 -6.52
C LYS A 88 -14.12 9.62 -6.65
N LYS A 89 -15.01 10.35 -5.99
CA LYS A 89 -14.95 11.81 -5.95
C LYS A 89 -13.68 12.34 -5.27
N ALA A 90 -13.25 11.71 -4.19
CA ALA A 90 -12.01 12.06 -3.50
C ALA A 90 -10.79 11.81 -4.41
N VAL A 91 -10.74 10.67 -5.11
CA VAL A 91 -9.69 10.34 -6.09
C VAL A 91 -9.58 11.43 -7.17
N GLN A 92 -10.71 11.84 -7.75
CA GLN A 92 -10.74 12.90 -8.76
C GLN A 92 -10.21 14.24 -8.23
N LEU A 93 -10.63 14.63 -7.03
CA LEU A 93 -10.20 15.87 -6.39
C LEU A 93 -8.70 15.85 -6.06
N ILE A 94 -8.19 14.74 -5.53
CA ILE A 94 -6.77 14.58 -5.19
C ILE A 94 -5.92 14.59 -6.46
N ASN A 95 -6.31 13.84 -7.49
CA ASN A 95 -5.56 13.80 -8.74
C ASN A 95 -5.55 15.13 -9.48
N ALA A 96 -6.62 15.92 -9.37
CA ALA A 96 -6.68 17.27 -9.93
C ALA A 96 -5.72 18.25 -9.24
N ASN A 97 -5.43 18.08 -7.97
CA ASN A 97 -4.49 18.93 -7.24
C ASN A 97 -3.86 18.21 -6.05
N LYS A 98 -2.96 17.29 -6.32
CA LYS A 98 -2.26 16.49 -5.30
C LYS A 98 -1.56 17.35 -4.26
N ARG A 99 -0.95 18.47 -4.68
CA ARG A 99 -0.22 19.37 -3.80
C ARG A 99 -1.13 19.95 -2.69
N LYS A 100 -2.35 20.33 -3.04
CA LYS A 100 -3.34 20.85 -2.07
C LYS A 100 -3.66 19.80 -1.00
N TYR A 101 -3.84 18.56 -1.40
CA TYR A 101 -4.28 17.49 -0.50
C TYR A 101 -3.13 16.84 0.28
N MET A 102 -1.89 17.02 -0.18
CA MET A 102 -0.71 16.50 0.53
C MET A 102 -0.56 17.08 1.94
N GLN A 103 -0.94 18.34 2.13
CA GLN A 103 -0.88 18.95 3.47
C GLN A 103 -1.76 18.20 4.47
N TYR A 104 -2.97 17.79 4.08
CA TYR A 104 -3.85 16.99 4.96
C TYR A 104 -3.24 15.64 5.30
N PHE A 105 -2.55 15.02 4.36
CA PHE A 105 -1.83 13.75 4.58
C PHE A 105 -0.70 13.95 5.62
N ILE A 106 0.10 14.99 5.47
CA ILE A 106 1.16 15.33 6.43
C ILE A 106 0.55 15.58 7.81
N ASP A 107 -0.47 16.43 7.90
CA ASP A 107 -1.10 16.78 9.17
C ASP A 107 -1.72 15.56 9.87
N ARG A 108 -2.24 14.60 9.12
CA ARG A 108 -2.78 13.35 9.66
C ARG A 108 -1.70 12.46 10.31
N HIS A 109 -0.46 12.57 9.87
CA HIS A 109 0.65 11.77 10.35
C HIS A 109 1.52 12.48 11.40
N LYS A 110 1.29 13.75 11.67
CA LYS A 110 1.94 14.48 12.76
C LYS A 110 1.71 13.76 14.10
N GLY A 111 2.71 13.81 14.96
CA GLY A 111 2.68 13.10 16.24
C GLY A 111 3.06 11.61 16.19
N GLN A 112 3.15 11.01 14.99
CA GLN A 112 3.57 9.61 14.87
C GLN A 112 5.09 9.42 14.98
N HIS A 113 5.85 10.43 14.57
CA HIS A 113 7.32 10.44 14.66
C HIS A 113 7.84 11.87 14.57
N PRO A 114 8.83 12.28 15.40
CA PRO A 114 9.36 13.66 15.40
C PRO A 114 9.85 14.14 14.03
N GLY A 115 10.42 13.26 13.23
CA GLY A 115 10.89 13.59 11.88
C GLY A 115 9.76 14.01 10.93
N ILE A 116 8.54 13.54 11.12
CA ILE A 116 7.39 13.91 10.27
C ILE A 116 7.02 15.38 10.46
N GLU A 117 7.26 15.94 11.64
CA GLU A 117 7.03 17.38 11.92
C GLU A 117 7.89 18.28 11.04
N THR A 118 8.98 17.76 10.50
CA THR A 118 9.89 18.51 9.64
C THR A 118 9.54 18.44 8.16
N LEU A 119 8.56 17.59 7.79
CA LEU A 119 8.16 17.41 6.40
C LEU A 119 7.25 18.54 5.91
N THR A 120 7.48 18.92 4.68
CA THR A 120 6.67 19.85 3.91
C THR A 120 6.18 19.18 2.63
N VAL A 121 5.26 19.79 1.94
CA VAL A 121 4.75 19.25 0.65
C VAL A 121 5.88 19.10 -0.39
N ASP A 122 6.93 19.91 -0.28
CA ASP A 122 8.06 19.88 -1.23
C ASP A 122 9.00 18.68 -1.02
N ASP A 123 8.92 18.03 0.14
CA ASP A 123 9.67 16.80 0.42
C ASP A 123 9.08 15.56 -0.28
N PHE A 124 7.85 15.67 -0.81
CA PHE A 124 7.15 14.54 -1.41
C PHE A 124 7.26 14.52 -2.94
N ARG A 125 7.56 13.37 -3.50
CA ARG A 125 7.43 13.14 -4.95
C ARG A 125 5.98 12.82 -5.30
N LEU A 126 5.21 13.85 -5.67
CA LEU A 126 3.78 13.73 -5.96
C LEU A 126 3.44 12.72 -7.07
N SER A 127 4.40 12.39 -7.95
CA SER A 127 4.24 11.35 -8.96
C SER A 127 4.11 9.93 -8.40
N ARG A 128 4.60 9.70 -7.17
CA ARG A 128 4.45 8.42 -6.47
C ARG A 128 3.04 8.22 -5.94
N LEU A 129 2.30 9.30 -5.69
CA LEU A 129 0.97 9.25 -5.14
C LEU A 129 -0.03 9.08 -6.28
N GLN A 130 -0.29 7.83 -6.61
CA GLN A 130 -1.28 7.48 -7.61
C GLN A 130 -2.56 7.03 -6.92
N MET A 131 -3.62 7.81 -7.09
CA MET A 131 -4.94 7.47 -6.63
C MET A 131 -5.74 6.94 -7.81
N VAL A 132 -6.32 5.77 -7.65
CA VAL A 132 -7.13 5.11 -8.69
C VAL A 132 -8.58 5.02 -8.24
N ASP A 133 -9.50 5.01 -9.19
CA ASP A 133 -10.92 4.81 -8.90
C ASP A 133 -11.12 3.43 -8.25
N PRO A 134 -12.05 3.31 -7.29
CA PRO A 134 -12.40 2.01 -6.73
C PRO A 134 -12.85 1.06 -7.82
N ALA A 135 -12.26 -0.11 -7.85
CA ALA A 135 -12.60 -1.18 -8.79
C ALA A 135 -12.40 -2.54 -8.12
N PRO A 136 -13.15 -3.58 -8.54
CA PRO A 136 -12.88 -4.94 -8.10
C PRO A 136 -11.47 -5.36 -8.49
N ILE A 137 -10.84 -6.18 -7.66
CA ILE A 137 -9.56 -6.79 -7.99
C ILE A 137 -9.81 -7.88 -9.05
N PRO A 138 -9.13 -7.86 -10.21
CA PRO A 138 -9.28 -8.90 -11.21
C PRO A 138 -8.92 -10.28 -10.65
N GLU A 139 -9.74 -11.29 -10.93
CA GLU A 139 -9.51 -12.66 -10.45
C GLU A 139 -8.11 -13.18 -10.86
N GLU A 140 -7.68 -12.87 -12.09
CA GLU A 140 -6.37 -13.26 -12.58
C GLU A 140 -5.22 -12.66 -11.74
N GLU A 141 -5.38 -11.43 -11.26
CA GLU A 141 -4.40 -10.76 -10.40
C GLU A 141 -4.30 -11.44 -9.03
N LEU A 142 -5.42 -11.83 -8.47
CA LEU A 142 -5.48 -12.61 -7.24
C LEU A 142 -4.83 -13.97 -7.42
N ARG A 143 -5.16 -14.68 -8.50
CA ARG A 143 -4.58 -15.99 -8.80
C ARG A 143 -3.07 -15.91 -8.97
N ARG A 144 -2.57 -14.95 -9.73
CA ARG A 144 -1.13 -14.72 -9.93
C ARG A 144 -0.42 -14.40 -8.62
N THR A 145 -1.01 -13.54 -7.78
CA THR A 145 -0.47 -13.21 -6.46
C THR A 145 -0.42 -14.46 -5.57
N TYR A 146 -1.48 -15.25 -5.57
CA TYR A 146 -1.54 -16.50 -4.83
C TYR A 146 -0.47 -17.51 -5.27
N GLU A 147 -0.35 -17.77 -6.57
CA GLU A 147 0.66 -18.68 -7.11
C GLU A 147 2.07 -18.25 -6.76
N TRP A 148 2.31 -16.93 -6.84
CA TRP A 148 3.58 -16.35 -6.43
C TRP A 148 3.85 -16.57 -4.93
N MET A 149 2.89 -16.27 -4.06
CA MET A 149 3.02 -16.48 -2.60
C MET A 149 3.25 -17.96 -2.27
N ARG A 150 2.55 -18.87 -2.96
CA ARG A 150 2.74 -20.30 -2.83
C ARG A 150 4.15 -20.73 -3.25
N SER A 151 4.68 -20.17 -4.33
CA SER A 151 6.04 -20.46 -4.81
C SER A 151 7.13 -20.08 -3.81
N TRP A 152 6.81 -19.19 -2.87
CA TRP A 152 7.68 -18.80 -1.77
C TRP A 152 7.39 -19.55 -0.46
N GLY A 153 6.46 -20.49 -0.46
CA GLY A 153 6.03 -21.21 0.76
C GLY A 153 5.37 -20.33 1.82
N MET A 154 4.79 -19.22 1.42
CA MET A 154 4.16 -18.25 2.34
C MET A 154 2.72 -18.62 2.69
N ILE A 155 2.09 -19.41 1.84
CA ILE A 155 0.74 -19.95 2.00
C ILE A 155 0.71 -21.39 1.52
N GLU A 156 -0.13 -22.21 2.14
CA GLU A 156 -0.20 -23.65 1.81
C GLU A 156 -1.22 -23.92 0.69
N GLU A 157 -2.45 -23.47 0.85
CA GLU A 157 -3.51 -23.64 -0.15
C GLU A 157 -4.47 -22.44 -0.17
N LEU A 158 -5.06 -22.16 -1.35
CA LEU A 158 -6.11 -21.18 -1.48
C LEU A 158 -7.43 -21.80 -0.99
N SER A 159 -8.07 -21.17 -0.02
CA SER A 159 -9.45 -21.51 0.28
C SER A 159 -10.33 -21.19 -0.93
N PRO A 160 -11.23 -22.10 -1.37
CA PRO A 160 -12.21 -21.79 -2.41
C PRO A 160 -13.07 -20.56 -2.09
N ASP A 161 -13.23 -20.23 -0.82
CA ASP A 161 -14.04 -19.09 -0.35
C ASP A 161 -13.46 -17.74 -0.77
N VAL A 162 -12.15 -17.65 -0.99
CA VAL A 162 -11.51 -16.40 -1.46
C VAL A 162 -12.04 -15.95 -2.82
N LEU A 163 -12.35 -16.90 -3.72
CA LEU A 163 -12.93 -16.59 -5.04
C LEU A 163 -14.39 -16.13 -4.93
N VAL A 164 -15.13 -16.63 -3.94
CA VAL A 164 -16.50 -16.20 -3.67
C VAL A 164 -16.55 -14.75 -3.22
N ASP A 165 -15.61 -14.33 -2.37
CA ASP A 165 -15.53 -12.95 -1.90
C ASP A 165 -15.19 -11.98 -3.03
N VAL A 166 -14.38 -12.39 -4.01
CA VAL A 166 -14.12 -11.61 -5.23
C VAL A 166 -15.40 -11.40 -6.05
N HIS A 167 -16.21 -12.44 -6.20
CA HIS A 167 -17.49 -12.34 -6.89
C HIS A 167 -18.45 -11.36 -6.19
N ARG A 168 -18.51 -11.39 -4.86
CA ARG A 168 -19.30 -10.43 -4.07
C ARG A 168 -18.83 -8.99 -4.28
N GLN A 169 -17.53 -8.75 -4.38
CA GLN A 169 -16.97 -7.44 -4.72
C GLN A 169 -17.43 -6.96 -6.10
N GLN A 170 -17.44 -7.83 -7.10
CA GLN A 170 -17.91 -7.50 -8.45
C GLN A 170 -19.38 -7.09 -8.45
N VAL A 171 -20.24 -7.88 -7.79
CA VAL A 171 -21.67 -7.57 -7.66
C VAL A 171 -21.90 -6.22 -6.96
N ALA A 172 -21.20 -5.97 -5.85
CA ALA A 172 -21.30 -4.72 -5.14
C ALA A 172 -20.83 -3.52 -5.97
N HIS A 173 -19.83 -3.73 -6.82
CA HIS A 173 -19.35 -2.69 -7.74
C HIS A 173 -20.35 -2.39 -8.85
N GLU A 174 -21.00 -3.40 -9.42
CA GLU A 174 -22.04 -3.24 -10.43
C GLU A 174 -23.24 -2.44 -9.90
N VAL A 175 -23.66 -2.71 -8.66
CA VAL A 175 -24.69 -1.91 -7.96
C VAL A 175 -24.25 -0.45 -7.77
N SER A 176 -22.95 -0.21 -7.57
CA SER A 176 -22.42 1.15 -7.40
C SER A 176 -22.34 1.95 -8.70
N ALA A 177 -22.37 1.27 -9.84
CA ALA A 177 -22.24 1.90 -11.16
C ALA A 177 -23.59 2.37 -11.75
N GLN A 178 -24.72 1.97 -11.15
CA GLN A 178 -26.07 2.40 -11.50
C GLN A 178 -26.43 3.70 -10.78
#